data_bf9483f1f11495e0fe71158de0cfcea6
#
_entry.id   bf9483f1f11495e0fe71158de0cfcea6
#
_cell.length_a   1.000
_cell.length_b   1.000
_cell.length_c   1.000
_cell.angle_alpha   90.00
_cell.angle_beta   90.00
_cell.angle_gamma   90.00
#
_symmetry.space_group_name_H-M   'P 1'
#
loop_
_entity.id
_entity.type
_entity.pdbx_description
1 polymer ?
#
loop_
_entity_poly.entity_id
_entity_poly.type
_entity_poly.pdbx_seq_one_letter_code
_entity_poly.pdbx_strand_id
1 'polypeptide(L)'
;MERLGQNIARARIRRGLRQVDLAKKTGLALGTLKRIEEGSPTTGLSAYFTVLWALGLEQEFDNLAAPERDEEGKTLELARQPQRVRLKKGLDADF
;
A
#
# COMPACT_ATOMS: atom_id res chain seq x y z
N MET A 1 2.80 -10.75 -1.72
CA MET A 1 2.44 -9.92 -2.88
C MET A 1 1.41 -10.58 -3.80
N GLU A 2 1.26 -11.87 -3.72
CA GLU A 2 0.29 -12.55 -4.59
C GLU A 2 -1.13 -12.06 -4.33
N ARG A 3 -1.51 -11.89 -3.07
CA ARG A 3 -2.84 -11.41 -2.76
C ARG A 3 -3.08 -10.02 -3.30
N LEU A 4 -2.10 -9.14 -3.17
CA LEU A 4 -2.22 -7.79 -3.72
C LEU A 4 -2.41 -7.84 -5.22
N GLY A 5 -1.63 -8.68 -5.91
CA GLY A 5 -1.78 -8.85 -7.35
C GLY A 5 -3.17 -9.33 -7.73
N GLN A 6 -3.69 -10.31 -7.00
CA GLN A 6 -5.04 -10.83 -7.26
C GLN A 6 -6.09 -9.76 -7.00
N ASN A 7 -5.91 -8.98 -5.94
CA ASN A 7 -6.84 -7.89 -5.62
C ASN A 7 -6.85 -6.85 -6.73
N ILE A 8 -5.68 -6.54 -7.27
CA ILE A 8 -5.57 -5.58 -8.36
C ILE A 8 -6.28 -6.11 -9.61
N ALA A 9 -6.03 -7.38 -9.95
CA ALA A 9 -6.68 -7.98 -11.11
C ALA A 9 -8.20 -7.95 -10.96
N ARG A 10 -8.69 -8.26 -9.76
CA ARG A 10 -10.13 -8.24 -9.50
C ARG A 10 -10.70 -6.84 -9.65
N ALA A 11 -9.99 -5.84 -9.09
CA ALA A 11 -10.44 -4.46 -9.20
C ALA A 11 -10.49 -4.00 -10.65
N ARG A 12 -9.52 -4.43 -11.45
CA ARG A 12 -9.50 -4.13 -12.87
C ARG A 12 -10.70 -4.74 -13.57
N ILE A 13 -10.94 -6.03 -13.32
CA ILE A 13 -12.04 -6.76 -13.96
C ILE A 13 -13.38 -6.15 -13.58
N ARG A 14 -13.55 -5.75 -12.32
CA ARG A 14 -14.79 -5.12 -11.87
C ARG A 14 -15.09 -3.84 -12.63
N ARG A 15 -14.05 -3.18 -13.14
CA ARG A 15 -14.21 -1.94 -13.90
C ARG A 15 -14.29 -2.18 -15.40
N GLY A 16 -14.37 -3.46 -15.83
CA GLY A 16 -14.48 -3.80 -17.23
C GLY A 16 -13.24 -3.53 -18.04
N LEU A 17 -12.08 -3.46 -17.38
CA LEU A 17 -10.83 -3.16 -18.08
C LEU A 17 -10.06 -4.43 -18.40
N ARG A 18 -9.50 -4.49 -19.62
CA ARG A 18 -8.54 -5.53 -19.95
C ARG A 18 -7.17 -5.10 -19.44
N GLN A 19 -6.24 -6.07 -19.35
CA GLN A 19 -4.88 -5.73 -18.95
C GLN A 19 -4.27 -4.67 -19.87
N VAL A 20 -4.51 -4.78 -21.18
CA VAL A 20 -3.96 -3.81 -22.11
C VAL A 20 -4.55 -2.42 -21.90
N ASP A 21 -5.81 -2.35 -21.48
CA ASP A 21 -6.45 -1.06 -21.21
C ASP A 21 -5.81 -0.40 -19.99
N LEU A 22 -5.59 -1.18 -18.93
CA LEU A 22 -4.98 -0.63 -17.73
C LEU A 22 -3.52 -0.26 -17.96
N ALA A 23 -2.82 -1.05 -18.75
CA ALA A 23 -1.44 -0.72 -19.11
C ALA A 23 -1.37 0.63 -19.83
N LYS A 24 -2.27 0.85 -20.77
CA LYS A 24 -2.32 2.13 -21.47
C LYS A 24 -2.63 3.28 -20.53
N LYS A 25 -3.58 3.06 -19.63
CA LYS A 25 -4.02 4.09 -18.69
C LYS A 25 -2.91 4.50 -17.73
N THR A 26 -2.06 3.55 -17.37
CA THR A 26 -0.96 3.80 -16.43
C THR A 26 0.33 4.22 -17.09
N GLY A 27 0.46 3.97 -18.40
CA GLY A 27 1.72 4.18 -19.09
C GLY A 27 2.73 3.07 -18.83
N LEU A 28 2.33 2.00 -18.16
CA LEU A 28 3.22 0.88 -17.89
C LEU A 28 3.23 -0.09 -19.06
N ALA A 29 4.35 -0.80 -19.23
CA ALA A 29 4.40 -1.88 -20.20
C ALA A 29 3.44 -2.98 -19.77
N LEU A 30 2.84 -3.65 -20.77
CA LEU A 30 1.91 -4.73 -20.47
C LEU A 30 2.55 -5.82 -19.63
N GLY A 31 3.81 -6.16 -19.93
CA GLY A 31 4.53 -7.16 -19.15
C GLY A 31 4.70 -6.76 -17.69
N THR A 32 4.91 -5.47 -17.44
CA THR A 32 5.01 -4.97 -16.06
C THR A 32 3.69 -5.15 -15.35
N LEU A 33 2.59 -4.79 -16.01
CA LEU A 33 1.27 -4.97 -15.39
C LEU A 33 0.98 -6.44 -15.09
N LYS A 34 1.35 -7.32 -16.01
CA LYS A 34 1.14 -8.74 -15.79
C LYS A 34 1.91 -9.23 -14.56
N ARG A 35 3.16 -8.75 -14.39
CA ARG A 35 3.96 -9.12 -13.23
C ARG A 35 3.34 -8.60 -11.95
N ILE A 36 2.77 -7.38 -11.98
CA ILE A 36 2.08 -6.81 -10.83
C ILE A 36 0.90 -7.72 -10.43
N GLU A 37 0.11 -8.14 -11.40
CA GLU A 37 -1.06 -8.97 -11.10
C GLU A 37 -0.66 -10.38 -10.65
N GLU A 38 0.55 -10.80 -10.99
CA GLU A 38 1.11 -12.07 -10.49
C GLU A 38 1.75 -11.92 -9.13
N GLY A 39 1.84 -10.70 -8.63
CA GLY A 39 2.39 -10.47 -7.30
C GLY A 39 3.89 -10.41 -7.23
N SER A 40 4.54 -9.92 -8.29
CA SER A 40 6.00 -9.84 -8.33
C SER A 40 6.54 -8.96 -7.20
N PRO A 41 7.42 -9.49 -6.34
CA PRO A 41 8.02 -8.69 -5.28
C PRO A 41 9.16 -7.81 -5.78
N THR A 42 9.64 -8.03 -7.00
CA THR A 42 10.76 -7.27 -7.55
C THR A 42 10.31 -6.10 -8.40
N THR A 43 9.01 -5.97 -8.68
CA THR A 43 8.48 -4.81 -9.35
C THR A 43 8.41 -3.65 -8.36
N GLY A 44 8.90 -2.47 -8.78
CA GLY A 44 9.00 -1.34 -7.88
C GLY A 44 7.66 -0.90 -7.31
N LEU A 45 7.71 -0.37 -6.10
CA LEU A 45 6.51 0.06 -5.40
C LEU A 45 5.79 1.17 -6.16
N SER A 46 6.53 2.04 -6.84
CA SER A 46 5.91 3.13 -7.59
C SER A 46 5.00 2.61 -8.69
N ALA A 47 5.36 1.47 -9.30
CA ALA A 47 4.51 0.88 -10.33
C ALA A 47 3.19 0.39 -9.72
N TYR A 48 3.25 -0.24 -8.55
CA TYR A 48 2.04 -0.65 -7.84
C TYR A 48 1.18 0.57 -7.48
N PHE A 49 1.81 1.63 -7.00
CA PHE A 49 1.07 2.85 -6.68
C PHE A 49 0.36 3.40 -7.91
N THR A 50 1.06 3.44 -9.04
CA THR A 50 0.48 3.96 -10.27
C THR A 50 -0.76 3.17 -10.68
N VAL A 51 -0.71 1.85 -10.55
CA VAL A 51 -1.85 1.00 -10.87
C VAL A 51 -3.02 1.27 -9.92
N LEU A 52 -2.74 1.35 -8.64
CA LEU A 52 -3.80 1.61 -7.66
C LEU A 52 -4.41 3.00 -7.88
N TRP A 53 -3.57 3.97 -8.21
CA TRP A 53 -4.06 5.32 -8.50
C TRP A 53 -5.00 5.29 -9.71
N ALA A 54 -4.63 4.55 -10.76
CA ALA A 54 -5.45 4.45 -11.97
C ALA A 54 -6.79 3.77 -11.69
N LEU A 55 -6.83 2.91 -10.67
CA LEU A 55 -8.05 2.22 -10.27
C LEU A 55 -8.84 3.00 -9.22
N GLY A 56 -8.33 4.15 -8.77
CA GLY A 56 -8.99 4.93 -7.74
C GLY A 56 -8.80 4.39 -6.33
N LEU A 57 -7.78 3.57 -6.13
CA LEU A 57 -7.52 2.90 -4.86
C LEU A 57 -6.25 3.39 -4.18
N GLU A 58 -5.77 4.58 -4.57
CA GLU A 58 -4.51 5.08 -4.04
C GLU A 58 -4.55 5.31 -2.53
N GLN A 59 -5.75 5.51 -1.97
CA GLN A 59 -5.86 5.72 -0.53
C GLN A 59 -5.47 4.50 0.28
N GLU A 60 -5.43 3.33 -0.36
CA GLU A 60 -4.98 2.13 0.34
C GLU A 60 -3.54 2.26 0.81
N PHE A 61 -2.74 3.08 0.13
CA PHE A 61 -1.37 3.31 0.56
C PHE A 61 -1.30 4.04 1.89
N ASP A 62 -2.29 4.86 2.19
CA ASP A 62 -2.32 5.56 3.47
C ASP A 62 -2.48 4.60 4.64
N ASN A 63 -2.98 3.40 4.37
CA ASN A 63 -3.21 2.39 5.40
C ASN A 63 -2.03 1.44 5.58
N LEU A 64 -1.03 1.53 4.70
CA LEU A 64 0.12 0.64 4.81
C LEU A 64 0.90 0.97 6.07
N ALA A 65 1.12 -0.04 6.91
CA ALA A 65 1.84 0.11 8.16
C ALA A 65 1.26 1.19 9.06
N ALA A 66 -0.03 1.48 8.90
CA ALA A 66 -0.67 2.52 9.70
C ALA A 66 -0.52 2.19 11.18
N PRO A 67 -0.14 3.17 12.02
CA PRO A 67 0.10 2.90 13.43
C PRO A 67 -1.08 2.24 14.14
N GLU A 68 -2.30 2.61 13.80
CA GLU A 68 -3.49 2.05 14.44
C GLU A 68 -3.73 0.59 14.05
N ARG A 69 -3.07 0.11 13.01
CA ARG A 69 -3.18 -1.28 12.56
C ARG A 69 -1.99 -2.13 12.97
N ASP A 70 -0.96 -1.49 13.51
CA ASP A 70 0.29 -2.15 13.88
C ASP A 70 0.19 -2.61 15.34
N GLU A 71 -0.43 -3.76 15.54
CA GLU A 71 -0.66 -4.27 16.90
C GLU A 71 0.65 -4.60 17.60
N GLU A 72 1.60 -5.17 16.88
CA GLU A 72 2.89 -5.48 17.47
C GLU A 72 3.61 -4.21 17.88
N GLY A 73 3.60 -3.19 17.02
CA GLY A 73 4.23 -1.92 17.34
C GLY A 73 3.61 -1.26 18.54
N LYS A 74 2.28 -1.33 18.66
CA LYS A 74 1.60 -0.79 19.82
C LYS A 74 2.07 -1.47 21.10
N THR A 75 2.18 -2.79 21.06
CA THR A 75 2.64 -3.55 22.21
C THR A 75 4.08 -3.19 22.57
N LEU A 76 4.94 -3.10 21.57
CA LEU A 76 6.34 -2.74 21.78
C LEU A 76 6.47 -1.33 22.36
N GLU A 77 5.66 -0.42 21.86
CA GLU A 77 5.68 0.95 22.35
C GLU A 77 5.30 1.01 23.80
N LEU A 78 4.24 0.30 24.20
CA LEU A 78 3.80 0.25 25.58
C LEU A 78 4.88 -0.34 26.48
N ALA A 79 5.57 -1.38 26.01
CA ALA A 79 6.59 -2.04 26.79
C ALA A 79 7.79 -1.13 27.06
N ARG A 80 8.09 -0.21 26.13
CA ARG A 80 9.22 0.70 26.28
C ARG A 80 8.84 2.06 26.81
N GLN A 81 7.55 2.30 26.98
CA GLN A 81 7.08 3.59 27.43
C GLN A 81 7.59 3.86 28.84
N PRO A 82 8.24 5.00 29.09
CA PRO A 82 8.68 5.30 30.45
C PRO A 82 7.49 5.53 31.33
N GLN A 83 7.69 5.32 32.58
CA GLN A 83 6.64 5.52 33.55
C GLN A 83 6.36 6.99 33.79
N ARG A 84 7.22 7.88 33.38
CA ARG A 84 6.96 9.27 33.44
C ARG A 84 6.09 9.74 32.35
N VAL A 85 5.81 10.53 32.24
CA VAL A 85 5.28 10.80 31.12
C VAL A 85 5.31 12.02 30.63
N ARG A 86 5.80 12.34 30.70
CA ARG A 86 5.97 13.18 30.13
C ARG A 86 5.66 13.67 29.24
N LEU A 87 5.72 14.02 29.12
CA LEU A 87 5.63 14.32 28.14
C LEU A 87 5.40 15.01 27.60
N LYS A 88 5.36 15.46 27.48
CA LYS A 88 5.20 15.85 26.79
C LYS A 88 4.84 16.29 26.04
N LYS A 89 4.84 16.73 25.98
CA LYS A 89 4.61 16.93 25.14
C LYS A 89 4.56 17.02 24.23
N GLY A 90 4.71 17.23 24.12
CA GLY A 90 4.78 17.06 23.06
C GLY A 90 5.12 17.13 22.48
N LEU A 91 5.27 17.41 22.59
CA LEU A 91 5.70 17.23 21.89
C LEU A 91 5.88 17.03 21.23
N ASP A 92 5.91 17.18 21.18
CA ASP A 92 6.11 16.75 20.56
C ASP A 92 6.01 16.43 19.76
N ALA A 93 5.88 16.67 19.46
CA ALA A 93 5.72 16.22 18.63
C ALA A 93 6.03 16.06 17.76
N ASP A 94 6.37 16.27 17.52
CA ASP A 94 6.76 15.90 16.82
C ASP A 94 7.09 15.19 16.28
N PHE A 95 7.07 14.87 16.00
CA PHE A 95 7.26 13.97 15.46
C PHE A 95 7.03 13.55 15.15
#